data_6ad28fc50936c60f25f6645dccca3b0e
#
_entry.id   6ad28fc50936c60f25f6645dccca3b0e
#
_cell.length_a   1.000
_cell.length_b   1.000
_cell.length_c   1.000
_cell.angle_alpha   90.00
_cell.angle_beta   90.00
_cell.angle_gamma   90.00
#
_symmetry.space_group_name_H-M   'P 1'
#
loop_
_entity.id
_entity.type
_entity.pdbx_description
1 polymer ?
#
loop_
_entity_poly.entity_id
_entity_poly.type
_entity_poly.pdbx_seq_one_letter_code
_entity_poly.pdbx_strand_id
1 'polypeptide(L)'
;MNILRKIFRRICRTAVKFVFPNGFRILLLRWSGVKVGKDVAINEGFTMACDIGYEENLVIEDRVAIGPNVTIVITSHPNNSHLRNLKDRYPSIEVFGKVHIKHDAWIGAGAIILPNVTIGEFSIIGAGSVVTKDVPPYSIAVGVPARVVKKLKIEKKTENT
;
A
#
# COMPACT_ATOMS: atom_id res chain seq x y z
N MET A 1 -20.65 -10.92 7.21
CA MET A 1 -20.71 -9.51 6.70
C MET A 1 -21.81 -9.42 5.64
N ASN A 2 -22.80 -8.51 5.81
CA ASN A 2 -23.93 -8.33 4.88
C ASN A 2 -23.43 -7.98 3.46
N ILE A 3 -24.11 -8.48 2.42
CA ILE A 3 -23.75 -8.28 1.01
C ILE A 3 -23.71 -6.80 0.62
N LEU A 4 -24.64 -5.99 1.15
CA LEU A 4 -24.67 -4.54 0.93
C LEU A 4 -23.41 -3.84 1.43
N ARG A 5 -22.89 -4.25 2.60
CA ARG A 5 -21.64 -3.72 3.13
C ARG A 5 -20.42 -4.09 2.27
N LYS A 6 -20.42 -5.29 1.68
CA LYS A 6 -19.38 -5.72 0.73
C LYS A 6 -19.37 -4.85 -0.52
N ILE A 7 -20.55 -4.63 -1.10
CA ILE A 7 -20.72 -3.79 -2.30
C ILE A 7 -20.28 -2.35 -1.99
N PHE A 8 -20.73 -1.78 -0.87
CA PHE A 8 -20.35 -0.43 -0.47
C PHE A 8 -18.83 -0.26 -0.32
N ARG A 9 -18.16 -1.18 0.39
CA ARG A 9 -16.70 -1.16 0.54
C ARG A 9 -15.98 -1.21 -0.82
N ARG A 10 -16.45 -2.04 -1.75
CA ARG A 10 -15.90 -2.13 -3.10
C ARG A 10 -16.06 -0.81 -3.86
N ILE A 11 -17.24 -0.20 -3.80
CA ILE A 11 -17.51 1.11 -4.43
C ILE A 11 -16.56 2.17 -3.86
N CYS A 12 -16.48 2.30 -2.54
CA CYS A 12 -15.58 3.26 -1.89
C CYS A 12 -14.13 3.08 -2.35
N ARG A 13 -13.63 1.85 -2.34
CA ARG A 13 -12.26 1.53 -2.76
C ARG A 13 -12.00 1.88 -4.22
N THR A 14 -12.95 1.61 -5.11
CA THR A 14 -12.79 1.92 -6.54
C THR A 14 -12.85 3.43 -6.80
N ALA A 15 -13.72 4.13 -6.08
CA ALA A 15 -13.88 5.58 -6.22
C ALA A 15 -12.62 6.35 -5.79
N VAL A 16 -11.83 5.85 -4.86
CA VAL A 16 -10.57 6.48 -4.39
C VAL A 16 -9.66 6.89 -5.54
N LYS A 17 -9.62 6.11 -6.61
CA LYS A 17 -8.77 6.36 -7.77
C LYS A 17 -9.10 7.69 -8.46
N PHE A 18 -10.37 8.10 -8.48
CA PHE A 18 -10.89 9.20 -9.29
C PHE A 18 -11.27 10.44 -8.49
N VAL A 19 -11.30 10.33 -7.17
CA VAL A 19 -11.82 11.38 -6.30
C VAL A 19 -10.77 12.43 -5.95
N PHE A 20 -11.14 13.69 -6.03
CA PHE A 20 -10.45 14.85 -5.52
C PHE A 20 -11.43 15.62 -4.60
N PRO A 21 -11.04 16.12 -3.43
CA PRO A 21 -9.69 16.29 -2.84
C PRO A 21 -9.22 15.12 -1.95
N ASN A 22 -7.96 15.22 -1.45
CA ASN A 22 -7.29 14.19 -0.63
C ASN A 22 -8.11 13.75 0.59
N GLY A 23 -8.69 14.67 1.35
CA GLY A 23 -9.48 14.34 2.55
C GLY A 23 -10.64 13.39 2.26
N PHE A 24 -11.33 13.57 1.13
CA PHE A 24 -12.41 12.69 0.73
C PHE A 24 -11.90 11.32 0.27
N ARG A 25 -10.73 11.27 -0.36
CA ARG A 25 -10.05 10.03 -0.72
C ARG A 25 -9.70 9.18 0.51
N ILE A 26 -9.17 9.82 1.55
CA ILE A 26 -8.87 9.18 2.84
C ILE A 26 -10.16 8.65 3.51
N LEU A 27 -11.23 9.43 3.47
CA LEU A 27 -12.54 9.03 4.02
C LEU A 27 -13.07 7.76 3.32
N LEU A 28 -13.00 7.71 2.00
CA LEU A 28 -13.41 6.54 1.22
C LEU A 28 -12.57 5.30 1.55
N LEU A 29 -11.26 5.46 1.74
CA LEU A 29 -10.39 4.36 2.18
C LEU A 29 -10.79 3.83 3.55
N ARG A 30 -11.02 4.72 4.52
CA ARG A 30 -11.49 4.33 5.86
C ARG A 30 -12.84 3.62 5.79
N TRP A 31 -13.78 4.10 4.99
CA TRP A 31 -15.08 3.45 4.79
C TRP A 31 -14.96 2.10 4.09
N SER A 32 -13.97 1.93 3.22
CA SER A 32 -13.69 0.62 2.62
C SER A 32 -13.14 -0.39 3.63
N GLY A 33 -12.62 0.05 4.76
CA GLY A 33 -12.05 -0.81 5.80
C GLY A 33 -10.53 -0.73 5.94
N VAL A 34 -9.86 0.10 5.12
CA VAL A 34 -8.43 0.36 5.24
C VAL A 34 -8.14 1.17 6.50
N LYS A 35 -7.09 0.80 7.24
CA LYS A 35 -6.63 1.56 8.40
C LYS A 35 -5.71 2.69 7.93
N VAL A 36 -6.17 3.94 8.04
CA VAL A 36 -5.44 5.13 7.63
C VAL A 36 -5.26 6.07 8.81
N GLY A 37 -4.02 6.43 9.10
CA GLY A 37 -3.62 7.33 10.16
C GLY A 37 -3.99 8.80 9.92
N LYS A 38 -3.36 9.69 10.69
CA LYS A 38 -3.54 11.15 10.60
C LYS A 38 -2.55 11.75 9.61
N ASP A 39 -2.89 12.91 9.05
CA ASP A 39 -2.02 13.72 8.19
C ASP A 39 -1.43 12.95 6.99
N VAL A 40 -2.17 11.97 6.49
CA VAL A 40 -1.79 11.16 5.33
C VAL A 40 -2.13 11.93 4.04
N ALA A 41 -1.19 11.94 3.10
CA ALA A 41 -1.40 12.47 1.75
C ALA A 41 -1.41 11.32 0.75
N ILE A 42 -2.51 11.16 0.00
CA ILE A 42 -2.63 10.19 -1.08
C ILE A 42 -3.01 10.93 -2.35
N ASN A 43 -2.19 10.84 -3.38
CA ASN A 43 -2.44 11.50 -4.65
C ASN A 43 -3.38 10.68 -5.56
N GLU A 44 -3.74 11.25 -6.71
CA GLU A 44 -4.65 10.65 -7.69
C GLU A 44 -4.13 9.33 -8.26
N GLY A 45 -5.03 8.52 -8.77
CA GLY A 45 -4.69 7.24 -9.38
C GLY A 45 -4.32 6.12 -8.40
N PHE A 46 -4.39 6.37 -7.07
CA PHE A 46 -4.14 5.33 -6.09
C PHE A 46 -5.02 4.11 -6.33
N THR A 47 -4.41 2.95 -6.41
CA THR A 47 -5.09 1.68 -6.66
C THR A 47 -4.75 0.65 -5.60
N MET A 48 -5.76 -0.03 -5.08
CA MET A 48 -5.60 -1.18 -4.20
C MET A 48 -6.18 -2.43 -4.86
N ALA A 49 -5.30 -3.35 -5.28
CA ALA A 49 -5.68 -4.67 -5.77
C ALA A 49 -5.94 -5.58 -4.58
N CYS A 50 -7.23 -5.87 -4.34
CA CYS A 50 -7.66 -6.56 -3.14
C CYS A 50 -9.03 -7.21 -3.36
N ASP A 51 -9.19 -8.45 -2.91
CA ASP A 51 -10.49 -9.08 -2.82
C ASP A 51 -11.34 -8.48 -1.69
N ILE A 52 -12.64 -8.65 -1.80
CA ILE A 52 -13.58 -8.13 -0.79
C ILE A 52 -13.38 -8.86 0.53
N GLY A 53 -13.13 -8.10 1.59
CA GLY A 53 -12.93 -8.62 2.95
C GLY A 53 -11.48 -8.63 3.40
N TYR A 54 -10.53 -8.26 2.53
CA TYR A 54 -9.11 -8.15 2.85
C TYR A 54 -8.63 -6.69 2.97
N GLU A 55 -9.55 -5.71 2.93
CA GLU A 55 -9.21 -4.29 2.97
C GLU A 55 -8.46 -3.90 4.26
N GLU A 56 -8.76 -4.56 5.37
CA GLU A 56 -8.12 -4.33 6.67
C GLU A 56 -6.66 -4.80 6.73
N ASN A 57 -6.21 -5.53 5.71
CA ASN A 57 -4.83 -5.94 5.55
C ASN A 57 -3.91 -4.82 5.04
N LEU A 58 -4.47 -3.67 4.64
CA LEU A 58 -3.70 -2.47 4.39
C LEU A 58 -3.74 -1.56 5.61
N VAL A 59 -2.54 -1.25 6.12
CA VAL A 59 -2.34 -0.28 7.20
C VAL A 59 -1.43 0.83 6.70
N ILE A 60 -1.88 2.07 6.78
CA ILE A 60 -1.13 3.28 6.47
C ILE A 60 -1.09 4.10 7.75
N GLU A 61 0.09 4.29 8.32
CA GLU A 61 0.27 5.05 9.55
C GLU A 61 0.27 6.56 9.31
N ASP A 62 0.55 7.33 10.34
CA ASP A 62 0.48 8.79 10.33
C ASP A 62 1.53 9.42 9.39
N ARG A 63 1.22 10.57 8.79
CA ARG A 63 2.11 11.41 7.98
C ARG A 63 2.76 10.68 6.79
N VAL A 64 2.15 9.59 6.32
CA VAL A 64 2.58 8.90 5.10
C VAL A 64 2.21 9.73 3.87
N ALA A 65 3.14 9.86 2.93
CA ALA A 65 2.91 10.50 1.64
C ALA A 65 2.94 9.45 0.52
N ILE A 66 1.86 9.36 -0.25
CA ILE A 66 1.72 8.44 -1.40
C ILE A 66 1.56 9.25 -2.67
N GLY A 67 2.50 9.11 -3.58
CA GLY A 67 2.52 9.74 -4.89
C GLY A 67 1.40 9.25 -5.81
N PRO A 68 1.24 9.89 -6.98
CA PRO A 68 0.21 9.50 -7.95
C PRO A 68 0.46 8.11 -8.54
N ASN A 69 -0.63 7.44 -8.92
CA ASN A 69 -0.62 6.14 -9.59
C ASN A 69 0.08 5.02 -8.82
N VAL A 70 0.19 5.12 -7.50
CA VAL A 70 0.71 4.03 -6.67
C VAL A 70 -0.28 2.89 -6.63
N THR A 71 0.23 1.66 -6.76
CA THR A 71 -0.56 0.43 -6.64
C THR A 71 -0.11 -0.39 -5.43
N ILE A 72 -1.06 -0.74 -4.57
CA ILE A 72 -0.83 -1.67 -3.47
C ILE A 72 -1.58 -2.97 -3.74
N VAL A 73 -0.85 -4.08 -3.73
CA VAL A 73 -1.42 -5.42 -3.97
C VAL A 73 -1.57 -6.13 -2.63
N ILE A 74 -2.79 -6.49 -2.27
CA ILE A 74 -3.10 -7.24 -1.04
C ILE A 74 -3.38 -8.70 -1.39
N THR A 75 -4.14 -8.93 -2.47
CA THR A 75 -4.46 -10.27 -2.95
C THR A 75 -4.12 -10.41 -4.42
N SER A 76 -3.67 -11.60 -4.80
CA SER A 76 -3.40 -11.95 -6.19
C SER A 76 -3.69 -13.43 -6.40
N HIS A 77 -4.47 -13.75 -7.43
CA HIS A 77 -4.82 -15.11 -7.77
C HIS A 77 -5.17 -15.24 -9.26
N PRO A 78 -5.10 -16.45 -9.85
CA PRO A 78 -5.27 -16.66 -11.29
C PRO A 78 -6.72 -16.58 -11.79
N ASN A 79 -7.68 -16.22 -10.90
CA ASN A 79 -9.12 -16.16 -11.19
C ASN A 79 -9.64 -17.44 -11.87
N ASN A 80 -10.13 -17.35 -13.11
CA ASN A 80 -10.70 -18.45 -13.88
C ASN A 80 -9.66 -19.19 -14.74
N SER A 81 -8.38 -18.88 -14.63
CA SER A 81 -7.32 -19.60 -15.34
C SER A 81 -7.19 -21.05 -14.87
N HIS A 82 -6.85 -21.95 -15.76
CA HIS A 82 -6.51 -23.34 -15.43
C HIS A 82 -5.32 -23.45 -14.44
N LEU A 83 -4.52 -22.41 -14.29
CA LEU A 83 -3.48 -22.33 -13.27
C LEU A 83 -4.01 -22.55 -11.84
N ARG A 84 -5.28 -22.21 -11.60
CA ARG A 84 -5.92 -22.46 -10.31
C ARG A 84 -5.87 -23.93 -9.89
N ASN A 85 -5.88 -24.86 -10.83
CA ASN A 85 -5.80 -26.30 -10.55
C ASN A 85 -4.42 -26.74 -10.03
N LEU A 86 -3.42 -25.84 -10.11
CA LEU A 86 -2.05 -26.10 -9.67
C LEU A 86 -1.76 -25.56 -8.25
N LYS A 87 -2.75 -24.95 -7.59
CA LYS A 87 -2.56 -24.29 -6.29
C LYS A 87 -2.01 -25.21 -5.19
N ASP A 88 -2.42 -26.48 -5.19
CA ASP A 88 -1.98 -27.44 -4.18
C ASP A 88 -0.49 -27.80 -4.35
N ARG A 89 0.00 -27.79 -5.61
CA ARG A 89 1.40 -28.01 -5.95
C ARG A 89 2.25 -26.73 -5.86
N TYR A 90 1.66 -25.58 -6.14
CA TYR A 90 2.31 -24.26 -6.15
C TYR A 90 1.48 -23.26 -5.35
N PRO A 91 1.56 -23.26 -4.01
CA PRO A 91 0.75 -22.37 -3.16
C PRO A 91 0.95 -20.87 -3.45
N SER A 92 2.11 -20.50 -4.01
CA SER A 92 2.41 -19.11 -4.39
C SER A 92 1.57 -18.55 -5.56
N ILE A 93 0.78 -19.40 -6.23
CA ILE A 93 -0.18 -18.97 -7.27
C ILE A 93 -1.29 -18.09 -6.68
N GLU A 94 -1.69 -18.33 -5.43
CA GLU A 94 -2.65 -17.53 -4.70
C GLU A 94 -1.92 -16.83 -3.55
N VAL A 95 -1.98 -15.52 -3.51
CA VAL A 95 -1.36 -14.73 -2.44
C VAL A 95 -2.42 -13.88 -1.76
N PHE A 96 -2.51 -14.03 -0.44
CA PHE A 96 -3.35 -13.20 0.44
C PHE A 96 -2.42 -12.63 1.50
N GLY A 97 -2.08 -11.36 1.37
CA GLY A 97 -1.05 -10.76 2.19
C GLY A 97 -1.51 -9.54 2.96
N LYS A 98 -0.57 -8.94 3.66
CA LYS A 98 -0.72 -7.67 4.37
C LYS A 98 0.31 -6.68 3.83
N VAL A 99 -0.05 -5.40 3.80
CA VAL A 99 0.89 -4.32 3.54
C VAL A 99 0.80 -3.33 4.70
N HIS A 100 1.94 -3.00 5.26
CA HIS A 100 2.06 -2.03 6.34
C HIS A 100 3.02 -0.92 5.93
N ILE A 101 2.51 0.31 5.82
CA ILE A 101 3.30 1.49 5.55
C ILE A 101 3.38 2.29 6.85
N LYS A 102 4.57 2.31 7.43
CA LYS A 102 4.82 2.98 8.70
C LYS A 102 4.90 4.49 8.55
N HIS A 103 4.79 5.17 9.68
CA HIS A 103 4.71 6.62 9.73
C HIS A 103 5.89 7.33 9.03
N ASP A 104 5.61 8.52 8.49
CA ASP A 104 6.59 9.37 7.80
C ASP A 104 7.25 8.71 6.57
N ALA A 105 6.71 7.60 6.05
CA ALA A 105 7.19 7.00 4.82
C ALA A 105 6.69 7.79 3.58
N TRP A 106 7.51 7.83 2.55
CA TRP A 106 7.18 8.44 1.26
C TRP A 106 7.25 7.43 0.14
N ILE A 107 6.12 7.23 -0.55
CA ILE A 107 6.00 6.31 -1.69
C ILE A 107 5.96 7.13 -2.98
N GLY A 108 6.96 6.97 -3.81
CA GLY A 108 7.10 7.66 -5.09
C GLY A 108 6.02 7.27 -6.11
N ALA A 109 5.78 8.17 -7.07
CA ALA A 109 4.78 7.99 -8.13
C ALA A 109 4.95 6.66 -8.89
N GLY A 110 3.85 5.99 -9.19
CA GLY A 110 3.84 4.75 -9.97
C GLY A 110 4.49 3.54 -9.29
N ALA A 111 4.85 3.63 -8.01
CA ALA A 111 5.39 2.48 -7.29
C ALA A 111 4.33 1.39 -7.09
N ILE A 112 4.79 0.13 -7.08
CA ILE A 112 3.96 -1.04 -6.82
C ILE A 112 4.47 -1.71 -5.55
N ILE A 113 3.60 -1.90 -4.56
CA ILE A 113 3.92 -2.60 -3.33
C ILE A 113 3.22 -3.95 -3.34
N LEU A 114 4.01 -5.02 -3.27
CA LEU A 114 3.50 -6.40 -3.31
C LEU A 114 3.00 -6.87 -1.93
N PRO A 115 2.22 -7.96 -1.89
CA PRO A 115 1.72 -8.52 -0.63
C PRO A 115 2.85 -8.92 0.33
N ASN A 116 2.55 -8.87 1.62
CA ASN A 116 3.47 -9.23 2.72
C ASN A 116 4.71 -8.32 2.81
N VAL A 117 4.53 -7.03 2.48
CA VAL A 117 5.59 -6.02 2.56
C VAL A 117 5.30 -5.02 3.67
N THR A 118 6.32 -4.76 4.48
CA THR A 118 6.38 -3.64 5.42
C THR A 118 7.34 -2.57 4.90
N ILE A 119 6.86 -1.32 4.78
CA ILE A 119 7.70 -0.15 4.55
C ILE A 119 8.01 0.48 5.90
N GLY A 120 9.27 0.50 6.29
CA GLY A 120 9.73 1.05 7.56
C GLY A 120 9.50 2.56 7.66
N GLU A 121 9.44 3.06 8.88
CA GLU A 121 9.27 4.50 9.15
C GLU A 121 10.39 5.33 8.52
N PHE A 122 10.08 6.56 8.12
CA PHE A 122 11.01 7.49 7.44
C PHE A 122 11.70 6.91 6.21
N SER A 123 11.11 5.90 5.55
CA SER A 123 11.68 5.32 4.35
C SER A 123 11.10 5.96 3.09
N ILE A 124 11.87 5.94 2.02
CA ILE A 124 11.48 6.49 0.71
C ILE A 124 11.51 5.36 -0.32
N ILE A 125 10.41 5.20 -1.02
CA ILE A 125 10.32 4.33 -2.20
C ILE A 125 10.41 5.20 -3.44
N GLY A 126 11.38 4.94 -4.30
CA GLY A 126 11.55 5.67 -5.55
C GLY A 126 10.39 5.48 -6.52
N ALA A 127 10.16 6.45 -7.39
CA ALA A 127 9.12 6.37 -8.41
C ALA A 127 9.31 5.15 -9.33
N GLY A 128 8.21 4.51 -9.72
CA GLY A 128 8.22 3.33 -10.61
C GLY A 128 8.82 2.06 -10.01
N SER A 129 9.14 2.05 -8.71
CA SER A 129 9.74 0.87 -8.06
C SER A 129 8.71 -0.23 -7.79
N VAL A 130 9.15 -1.49 -7.86
CA VAL A 130 8.35 -2.65 -7.45
C VAL A 130 8.93 -3.24 -6.17
N VAL A 131 8.24 -3.01 -5.06
CA VAL A 131 8.69 -3.46 -3.73
C VAL A 131 8.18 -4.87 -3.48
N THR A 132 9.10 -5.80 -3.38
CA THR A 132 8.84 -7.25 -3.25
C THR A 132 9.24 -7.82 -1.88
N LYS A 133 9.88 -7.02 -1.03
CA LYS A 133 10.37 -7.37 0.31
C LYS A 133 10.29 -6.16 1.22
N ASP A 134 10.33 -6.40 2.51
CA ASP A 134 10.36 -5.34 3.52
C ASP A 134 11.49 -4.34 3.26
N VAL A 135 11.16 -3.07 3.47
CA VAL A 135 12.12 -1.97 3.43
C VAL A 135 12.38 -1.54 4.87
N PRO A 136 13.64 -1.62 5.33
CA PRO A 136 13.98 -1.22 6.70
C PRO A 136 13.72 0.27 6.92
N PRO A 137 13.51 0.68 8.19
CA PRO A 137 13.42 2.10 8.55
C PRO A 137 14.59 2.94 8.03
N TYR A 138 14.32 4.22 7.80
CA TYR A 138 15.34 5.20 7.39
C TYR A 138 16.11 4.77 6.14
N SER A 139 15.41 4.25 5.14
CA SER A 139 16.03 3.69 3.94
C SER A 139 15.44 4.30 2.67
N ILE A 140 16.26 4.43 1.64
CA ILE A 140 15.81 4.72 0.28
C ILE A 140 15.90 3.41 -0.52
N ALA A 141 14.77 2.95 -1.05
CA ALA A 141 14.69 1.78 -1.91
C ALA A 141 14.16 2.15 -3.30
N VAL A 142 14.83 1.67 -4.35
CA VAL A 142 14.49 1.98 -5.74
C VAL A 142 14.66 0.76 -6.64
N GLY A 143 13.98 0.77 -7.78
CA GLY A 143 14.16 -0.20 -8.88
C GLY A 143 13.11 -1.31 -8.93
N VAL A 144 13.31 -2.24 -9.89
CA VAL A 144 12.45 -3.41 -10.16
C VAL A 144 13.32 -4.66 -10.26
N PRO A 145 13.30 -5.50 -9.22
CA PRO A 145 12.71 -5.32 -7.90
C PRO A 145 13.46 -4.25 -7.08
N ALA A 146 12.74 -3.56 -6.19
CA ALA A 146 13.32 -2.51 -5.36
C ALA A 146 14.44 -3.05 -4.45
N ARG A 147 15.51 -2.25 -4.33
CA ARG A 147 16.66 -2.51 -3.45
C ARG A 147 16.99 -1.27 -2.65
N VAL A 148 17.38 -1.47 -1.41
CA VAL A 148 17.89 -0.38 -0.57
C VAL A 148 19.22 0.11 -1.15
N VAL A 149 19.25 1.37 -1.56
CA VAL A 149 20.43 2.02 -2.15
C VAL A 149 21.10 3.00 -1.19
N LYS A 150 20.36 3.43 -0.16
CA LYS A 150 20.89 4.40 0.81
C LYS A 150 20.19 4.25 2.16
N LYS A 151 20.91 4.50 3.26
CA LYS A 151 20.38 4.73 4.60
C LYS A 151 20.34 6.23 4.89
N LEU A 152 19.21 6.70 5.42
CA LEU A 152 19.07 8.07 5.87
C LEU A 152 19.70 8.20 7.27
N LYS A 153 20.50 9.22 7.47
CA LYS A 153 20.97 9.63 8.80
C LYS A 153 20.06 10.77 9.26
N ILE A 154 19.25 10.53 10.29
CA ILE A 154 18.49 11.60 10.92
C ILE A 154 19.36 12.13 12.07
N GLU A 155 19.94 13.30 11.87
CA GLU A 155 20.52 14.06 12.97
C GLU A 155 19.37 14.47 13.90
N LYS A 156 19.43 14.05 15.15
CA LYS A 156 18.53 14.61 16.17
C LYS A 156 18.79 16.11 16.21
N LYS A 157 17.84 16.93 15.75
CA LYS A 157 17.84 18.35 16.09
C LYS A 157 17.88 18.40 17.62
N THR A 158 19.01 18.77 18.19
CA THR A 158 19.05 19.28 19.56
C THR A 158 18.12 20.47 19.56
N GLU A 159 16.99 20.34 20.22
CA GLU A 159 16.16 21.47 20.60
C GLU A 159 17.06 22.36 21.50
N ASN A 160 17.65 23.37 20.88
CA ASN A 160 18.21 24.47 21.64
C ASN A 160 17.03 25.31 22.11
N THR A 161 16.85 25.26 23.42
CA THR A 161 16.00 26.05 24.26
C THR A 161 16.07 27.54 23.93
#